data_68470aec8c5e06489d8643b3ab7410e0
#
_entry.id   68470aec8c5e06489d8643b3ab7410e0
#
_cell.length_a   1.000
_cell.length_b   1.000
_cell.length_c   1.000
_cell.angle_alpha   90.00
_cell.angle_beta   90.00
_cell.angle_gamma   90.00
#
_symmetry.space_group_name_H-M   'P 1'
#
loop_
_entity.id
_entity.type
_entity.pdbx_description
1 polymer ?
#
loop_
_entity_poly.entity_id
_entity_poly.type
_entity_poly.pdbx_seq_one_letter_code
_entity_poly.pdbx_strand_id
1 'polypeptide(L)'
;KIKALKAESYEIDVTTSFHLDHGNGLDPYRVGATLGLGAPSLMIGNQQFLPYCYKTYKILDNGPLRFTVELTYNPSTIGDMQNVVEHRIISLDKGSNFNKMTVWYEGLTHPTDFATGFPIHEEDTETKTFAKDYVSYADPTDNIEVNNSQVFVGVLFPNGIDNTYYQLFDKKHDGATGHALGLKRGLKNAEKYSYYFGAAWSKYDVRSYTEWQIRIKEFLEALKTPLQVKL
;
A
#
# COMPACT_ATOMS: atom_id res chain seq x y z
N LYS A 1 -18.43 15.67 -11.47
CA LYS A 1 -18.00 15.90 -10.08
C LYS A 1 -16.50 16.17 -9.96
N ILE A 2 -15.61 15.33 -10.53
CA ILE A 2 -14.14 15.53 -10.46
C ILE A 2 -13.69 16.83 -11.15
N LYS A 3 -14.37 17.22 -12.24
CA LYS A 3 -14.09 18.50 -12.94
C LYS A 3 -14.49 19.72 -12.12
N ALA A 4 -15.59 19.64 -11.38
CA ALA A 4 -16.05 20.70 -10.48
C ALA A 4 -15.10 20.85 -9.27
N LEU A 5 -14.71 19.74 -8.64
CA LEU A 5 -13.75 19.74 -7.54
C LEU A 5 -12.37 20.31 -7.93
N LYS A 6 -11.91 20.03 -9.17
CA LYS A 6 -10.67 20.65 -9.67
C LYS A 6 -10.81 22.14 -9.93
N ALA A 7 -11.95 22.61 -10.44
CA ALA A 7 -12.18 24.05 -10.65
C ALA A 7 -12.25 24.79 -9.30
N GLU A 8 -12.96 24.24 -8.33
CA GLU A 8 -13.02 24.79 -6.97
C GLU A 8 -11.64 24.84 -6.29
N SER A 9 -10.79 23.84 -6.48
CA SER A 9 -9.45 23.82 -5.88
C SER A 9 -8.47 24.85 -6.47
N TYR A 10 -8.73 25.42 -7.63
CA TYR A 10 -7.91 26.46 -8.23
C TYR A 10 -8.36 27.90 -7.88
N GLU A 11 -9.58 28.09 -7.45
CA GLU A 11 -10.15 29.39 -7.13
C GLU A 11 -10.30 29.65 -5.64
N ILE A 12 -10.16 28.63 -4.80
CA ILE A 12 -10.37 28.74 -3.36
C ILE A 12 -9.03 28.70 -2.64
N ASP A 13 -8.76 29.80 -1.98
CA ASP A 13 -7.66 30.03 -1.08
C ASP A 13 -7.30 28.79 -0.25
N VAL A 14 -6.05 28.73 0.18
CA VAL A 14 -5.40 27.68 1.00
C VAL A 14 -6.24 27.14 2.17
N THR A 15 -7.34 27.80 2.51
CA THR A 15 -8.31 27.40 3.55
C THR A 15 -9.18 26.19 3.21
N THR A 16 -9.23 25.74 1.94
CA THR A 16 -10.02 24.59 1.49
C THR A 16 -9.17 23.44 0.97
N SER A 17 -7.99 23.27 1.55
CA SER A 17 -7.14 22.13 1.25
C SER A 17 -7.89 20.81 1.47
N PHE A 18 -7.88 19.90 0.49
CA PHE A 18 -8.41 18.53 0.64
C PHE A 18 -7.53 17.66 1.57
N HIS A 19 -6.39 18.17 2.01
CA HIS A 19 -5.55 17.58 3.04
C HIS A 19 -6.01 17.93 4.47
N LEU A 20 -7.01 18.80 4.63
CA LEU A 20 -7.60 19.15 5.92
C LEU A 20 -9.02 18.57 6.04
N ASP A 21 -9.35 18.10 7.26
CA ASP A 21 -10.69 17.59 7.52
C ASP A 21 -11.69 18.75 7.74
N HIS A 22 -12.59 18.90 6.80
CA HIS A 22 -13.71 19.84 6.84
C HIS A 22 -15.04 19.16 7.25
N GLY A 23 -15.00 17.93 7.77
CA GLY A 23 -16.17 17.13 8.15
C GLY A 23 -16.78 16.30 7.03
N ASN A 24 -16.20 16.30 5.83
CA ASN A 24 -16.66 15.56 4.65
C ASN A 24 -15.62 14.57 4.11
N GLY A 25 -14.56 14.30 4.87
CA GLY A 25 -13.44 13.46 4.51
C GLY A 25 -12.23 14.28 4.07
N LEU A 26 -11.09 13.61 3.92
CA LEU A 26 -9.83 14.21 3.52
C LEU A 26 -8.93 13.18 2.85
N ASP A 27 -7.87 13.64 2.20
CA ASP A 27 -6.72 12.86 1.74
C ASP A 27 -5.47 13.26 2.54
N PRO A 28 -5.27 12.69 3.74
CA PRO A 28 -4.23 13.15 4.67
C PRO A 28 -2.88 12.48 4.44
N TYR A 29 -2.83 11.37 3.70
CA TYR A 29 -1.62 10.59 3.52
C TYR A 29 -0.91 10.98 2.23
N ARG A 30 0.07 11.86 2.34
CA ARG A 30 0.86 12.32 1.20
C ARG A 30 1.80 11.23 0.71
N VAL A 31 1.54 10.71 -0.45
CA VAL A 31 2.40 9.68 -1.06
C VAL A 31 3.33 10.24 -2.14
N GLY A 32 2.99 11.35 -2.78
CA GLY A 32 3.80 11.98 -3.82
C GLY A 32 4.21 11.01 -4.91
N ALA A 33 5.40 11.22 -5.47
CA ALA A 33 6.01 10.33 -6.47
C ALA A 33 6.76 9.16 -5.81
N THR A 34 6.08 8.44 -4.90
CA THR A 34 6.63 7.28 -4.17
C THR A 34 5.90 5.99 -4.52
N LEU A 35 6.19 4.92 -3.78
CA LEU A 35 5.50 3.62 -3.88
C LEU A 35 3.99 3.72 -3.59
N GLY A 36 3.55 4.72 -2.81
CA GLY A 36 2.21 4.74 -2.25
C GLY A 36 2.00 3.66 -1.21
N LEU A 37 0.75 3.34 -0.86
CA LEU A 37 0.45 2.27 0.10
C LEU A 37 0.25 0.94 -0.61
N GLY A 38 1.19 0.02 -0.40
CA GLY A 38 1.07 -1.37 -0.81
C GLY A 38 1.25 -1.64 -2.31
N ALA A 39 1.77 -0.71 -3.11
CA ALA A 39 2.10 -1.03 -4.49
C ALA A 39 3.28 -2.02 -4.55
N PRO A 40 3.24 -3.02 -5.47
CA PRO A 40 4.37 -3.91 -5.71
C PRO A 40 5.46 -3.21 -6.53
N SER A 41 6.72 -3.58 -6.30
CA SER A 41 7.87 -3.16 -7.10
C SER A 41 8.87 -4.29 -7.25
N LEU A 42 9.54 -4.37 -8.40
CA LEU A 42 10.74 -5.17 -8.55
C LEU A 42 11.95 -4.37 -8.07
N MET A 43 12.95 -5.07 -7.53
CA MET A 43 14.14 -4.46 -6.96
C MET A 43 15.39 -4.95 -7.69
N ILE A 44 16.27 -4.03 -8.09
CA ILE A 44 17.62 -4.34 -8.51
C ILE A 44 18.58 -3.51 -7.68
N GLY A 45 19.27 -4.17 -6.77
CA GLY A 45 19.99 -3.47 -5.70
C GLY A 45 19.00 -2.66 -4.84
N ASN A 46 19.23 -1.35 -4.72
CA ASN A 46 18.36 -0.43 -3.99
C ASN A 46 17.34 0.30 -4.89
N GLN A 47 17.36 0.04 -6.19
CA GLN A 47 16.45 0.70 -7.14
C GLN A 47 15.14 -0.04 -7.23
N GLN A 48 14.03 0.70 -7.07
CA GLN A 48 12.66 0.21 -7.25
C GLN A 48 12.19 0.47 -8.68
N PHE A 49 11.53 -0.52 -9.27
CA PHE A 49 10.93 -0.45 -10.58
C PHE A 49 9.41 -0.66 -10.44
N LEU A 50 8.66 0.40 -10.75
CA LEU A 50 7.21 0.38 -10.75
C LEU A 50 6.69 0.64 -12.16
N PRO A 51 5.62 -0.04 -12.58
CA PRO A 51 4.96 0.29 -13.85
C PRO A 51 4.24 1.65 -13.72
N TYR A 52 4.14 2.37 -14.84
CA TYR A 52 3.50 3.69 -14.85
C TYR A 52 1.98 3.60 -14.60
N CYS A 53 1.25 2.84 -15.43
CA CYS A 53 -0.18 2.61 -15.27
C CYS A 53 -0.58 1.28 -15.90
N TYR A 54 -1.75 0.75 -15.48
CA TYR A 54 -2.28 -0.47 -16.07
C TYR A 54 -2.77 -0.22 -17.51
N LYS A 55 -2.64 -1.24 -18.34
CA LYS A 55 -3.09 -1.26 -19.73
C LYS A 55 -4.55 -1.71 -19.84
N THR A 56 -4.88 -2.78 -19.13
CA THR A 56 -6.23 -3.37 -19.14
C THR A 56 -6.64 -3.77 -17.73
N TYR A 57 -7.95 -3.86 -17.52
CA TYR A 57 -8.51 -4.41 -16.29
C TYR A 57 -9.64 -5.41 -16.60
N LYS A 58 -9.89 -6.31 -15.66
CA LYS A 58 -11.02 -7.24 -15.68
C LYS A 58 -11.62 -7.32 -14.29
N ILE A 59 -12.92 -7.06 -14.17
CA ILE A 59 -13.65 -7.28 -12.92
C ILE A 59 -13.91 -8.79 -12.80
N LEU A 60 -13.39 -9.41 -11.74
CA LEU A 60 -13.53 -10.83 -11.46
C LEU A 60 -14.71 -11.10 -10.53
N ASP A 61 -14.99 -10.17 -9.61
CA ASP A 61 -16.08 -10.27 -8.65
C ASP A 61 -16.59 -8.84 -8.34
N ASN A 62 -17.93 -8.69 -8.31
CA ASN A 62 -18.60 -7.43 -8.02
C ASN A 62 -19.87 -7.71 -7.19
N GLY A 63 -19.68 -8.40 -6.07
CA GLY A 63 -20.76 -8.75 -5.16
C GLY A 63 -20.90 -7.76 -3.98
N PRO A 64 -21.97 -7.91 -3.19
CA PRO A 64 -22.21 -7.03 -2.04
C PRO A 64 -21.21 -7.25 -0.89
N LEU A 65 -20.48 -8.37 -0.88
CA LEU A 65 -19.53 -8.75 0.16
C LEU A 65 -18.07 -8.62 -0.29
N ARG A 66 -17.80 -8.68 -1.60
CA ARG A 66 -16.45 -8.62 -2.16
C ARG A 66 -16.45 -7.92 -3.50
N PHE A 67 -15.39 -7.15 -3.72
CA PHE A 67 -14.99 -6.65 -5.04
C PHE A 67 -13.62 -7.23 -5.38
N THR A 68 -13.43 -7.70 -6.62
CA THR A 68 -12.14 -8.22 -7.10
C THR A 68 -11.89 -7.75 -8.52
N VAL A 69 -10.70 -7.20 -8.76
CA VAL A 69 -10.25 -6.73 -10.06
C VAL A 69 -8.87 -7.29 -10.39
N GLU A 70 -8.70 -7.69 -11.64
CA GLU A 70 -7.40 -8.03 -12.24
C GLU A 70 -6.91 -6.86 -13.09
N LEU A 71 -5.65 -6.48 -12.92
CA LEU A 71 -4.97 -5.43 -13.69
C LEU A 71 -3.79 -6.04 -14.43
N THR A 72 -3.64 -5.70 -15.72
CA THR A 72 -2.45 -6.01 -16.51
C THR A 72 -1.79 -4.70 -16.92
N TYR A 73 -0.51 -4.58 -16.65
CA TYR A 73 0.26 -3.37 -16.91
C TYR A 73 0.91 -3.37 -18.30
N ASN A 74 1.35 -2.20 -18.73
CA ASN A 74 2.13 -2.09 -19.95
C ASN A 74 3.50 -2.77 -19.76
N PRO A 75 4.07 -3.41 -20.81
CA PRO A 75 5.42 -3.92 -20.74
C PRO A 75 6.41 -2.82 -20.39
N SER A 76 7.35 -3.14 -19.50
CA SER A 76 8.40 -2.22 -19.06
C SER A 76 9.78 -2.87 -19.13
N THR A 77 10.81 -2.04 -19.06
CA THR A 77 12.20 -2.49 -18.94
C THR A 77 12.60 -2.47 -17.47
N ILE A 78 13.06 -3.59 -16.94
CA ILE A 78 13.50 -3.78 -15.56
C ILE A 78 14.97 -4.18 -15.57
N GLY A 79 15.88 -3.23 -15.33
CA GLY A 79 17.32 -3.47 -15.49
C GLY A 79 17.65 -3.87 -16.92
N ASP A 80 18.17 -5.08 -17.10
CA ASP A 80 18.48 -5.68 -18.40
C ASP A 80 17.33 -6.47 -19.04
N MET A 81 16.26 -6.71 -18.27
CA MET A 81 15.07 -7.45 -18.74
C MET A 81 14.13 -6.53 -19.53
N GLN A 82 13.78 -6.94 -20.74
CA GLN A 82 12.86 -6.22 -21.63
C GLN A 82 11.46 -6.85 -21.60
N ASN A 83 10.42 -6.03 -21.81
CA ASN A 83 9.04 -6.48 -21.94
C ASN A 83 8.50 -7.22 -20.68
N VAL A 84 8.94 -6.83 -19.51
CA VAL A 84 8.40 -7.36 -18.27
C VAL A 84 6.98 -6.81 -18.06
N VAL A 85 6.00 -7.69 -17.91
CA VAL A 85 4.59 -7.36 -17.68
C VAL A 85 4.22 -7.70 -16.26
N GLU A 86 3.74 -6.71 -15.52
CA GLU A 86 3.18 -6.89 -14.19
C GLU A 86 1.68 -7.17 -14.25
N HIS A 87 1.23 -8.11 -13.43
CA HIS A 87 -0.18 -8.43 -13.23
C HIS A 87 -0.53 -8.32 -11.75
N ARG A 88 -1.72 -7.79 -11.45
CA ARG A 88 -2.24 -7.70 -10.08
C ARG A 88 -3.67 -8.22 -10.02
N ILE A 89 -3.99 -8.96 -8.97
CA ILE A 89 -5.37 -9.18 -8.53
C ILE A 89 -5.53 -8.49 -7.19
N ILE A 90 -6.51 -7.59 -7.10
CA ILE A 90 -6.82 -6.83 -5.90
C ILE A 90 -8.23 -7.20 -5.46
N SER A 91 -8.38 -7.65 -4.21
CA SER A 91 -9.69 -7.95 -3.61
C SER A 91 -9.90 -7.16 -2.35
N LEU A 92 -11.11 -6.62 -2.17
CA LEU A 92 -11.56 -5.98 -0.94
C LEU A 92 -12.85 -6.62 -0.45
N ASP A 93 -12.84 -7.07 0.79
CA ASP A 93 -14.03 -7.60 1.48
C ASP A 93 -14.74 -6.48 2.24
N LYS A 94 -16.07 -6.54 2.28
CA LYS A 94 -16.89 -5.58 3.03
C LYS A 94 -16.51 -5.58 4.50
N GLY A 95 -16.23 -4.39 5.03
CA GLY A 95 -15.84 -4.19 6.44
C GLY A 95 -14.39 -4.50 6.75
N SER A 96 -13.57 -4.88 5.76
CA SER A 96 -12.14 -5.07 5.95
C SER A 96 -11.37 -3.75 5.82
N ASN A 97 -10.39 -3.55 6.68
CA ASN A 97 -9.38 -2.49 6.52
C ASN A 97 -8.31 -2.88 5.49
N PHE A 98 -8.26 -4.16 5.09
CA PHE A 98 -7.17 -4.70 4.28
C PHE A 98 -7.66 -5.18 2.92
N ASN A 99 -6.97 -4.72 1.88
CA ASN A 99 -7.05 -5.28 0.53
C ASN A 99 -6.07 -6.44 0.41
N LYS A 100 -6.49 -7.52 -0.25
CA LYS A 100 -5.57 -8.57 -0.68
C LYS A 100 -4.98 -8.22 -2.03
N MET A 101 -3.66 -8.25 -2.14
CA MET A 101 -2.91 -8.16 -3.39
C MET A 101 -2.34 -9.53 -3.75
N THR A 102 -2.52 -9.94 -4.98
CA THR A 102 -1.75 -11.03 -5.59
C THR A 102 -1.06 -10.48 -6.82
N VAL A 103 0.26 -10.55 -6.87
CA VAL A 103 1.09 -10.03 -7.95
C VAL A 103 1.92 -11.12 -8.58
N TRP A 104 2.17 -11.02 -9.89
CA TRP A 104 3.15 -11.82 -10.62
C TRP A 104 3.68 -11.02 -11.81
N TYR A 105 4.80 -11.49 -12.33
CA TYR A 105 5.47 -10.85 -13.46
C TYR A 105 5.74 -11.87 -14.56
N GLU A 106 5.46 -11.50 -15.81
CA GLU A 106 5.85 -12.25 -17.01
C GLU A 106 7.02 -11.54 -17.69
N GLY A 107 7.94 -12.32 -18.25
CA GLY A 107 9.12 -11.78 -18.92
C GLY A 107 10.36 -11.63 -18.03
N LEU A 108 10.33 -12.11 -16.77
CA LEU A 108 11.54 -12.20 -15.96
C LEU A 108 12.46 -13.29 -16.51
N THR A 109 13.70 -12.93 -16.86
CA THR A 109 14.71 -13.86 -17.39
C THR A 109 15.51 -14.54 -16.28
N HIS A 110 15.48 -14.01 -15.07
CA HIS A 110 16.10 -14.54 -13.86
C HIS A 110 15.28 -14.18 -12.62
N PRO A 111 15.45 -14.91 -11.48
CA PRO A 111 14.81 -14.54 -10.23
C PRO A 111 15.19 -13.13 -9.80
N THR A 112 14.19 -12.31 -9.48
CA THR A 112 14.37 -10.89 -9.17
C THR A 112 13.76 -10.56 -7.83
N ASP A 113 14.40 -9.72 -7.04
CA ASP A 113 13.87 -9.32 -5.75
C ASP A 113 12.60 -8.46 -5.93
N PHE A 114 11.68 -8.63 -5.01
CA PHE A 114 10.39 -7.93 -4.97
C PHE A 114 10.27 -7.17 -3.64
N ALA A 115 9.72 -5.98 -3.68
CA ALA A 115 9.40 -5.22 -2.49
C ALA A 115 8.02 -4.58 -2.56
N THR A 116 7.42 -4.39 -1.40
CA THR A 116 6.21 -3.61 -1.22
C THR A 116 6.22 -2.96 0.16
N GLY A 117 5.48 -1.87 0.31
CA GLY A 117 5.47 -1.09 1.55
C GLY A 117 4.73 0.22 1.40
N PHE A 118 5.25 1.27 2.02
CA PHE A 118 4.64 2.61 2.01
C PHE A 118 5.68 3.69 2.35
N PRO A 119 5.48 4.97 1.94
CA PRO A 119 6.35 6.07 2.34
C PRO A 119 6.20 6.41 3.82
N ILE A 120 7.26 6.97 4.40
CA ILE A 120 7.34 7.44 5.78
C ILE A 120 7.71 8.92 5.77
N HIS A 121 7.01 9.74 6.57
CA HIS A 121 7.24 11.18 6.68
C HIS A 121 8.11 11.57 7.86
N GLU A 122 8.16 10.73 8.89
CA GLU A 122 8.95 10.95 10.09
C GLU A 122 9.96 9.82 10.33
N GLU A 123 11.10 10.18 10.91
CA GLU A 123 12.15 9.22 11.25
C GLU A 123 11.98 8.61 12.65
N ASP A 124 11.00 9.07 13.43
CA ASP A 124 10.69 8.53 14.75
C ASP A 124 10.38 7.03 14.70
N THR A 125 10.99 6.27 15.58
CA THR A 125 10.86 4.81 15.64
C THR A 125 9.62 4.35 16.39
N GLU A 126 9.04 5.15 17.28
CA GLU A 126 7.88 4.78 18.10
C GLU A 126 6.59 4.62 17.29
N THR A 127 6.52 5.29 16.15
CA THR A 127 5.36 5.26 15.24
C THR A 127 5.45 4.19 14.17
N LYS A 128 6.49 3.35 14.17
CA LYS A 128 6.78 2.35 13.14
C LYS A 128 6.97 0.97 13.75
N THR A 129 6.58 -0.04 13.00
CA THR A 129 6.83 -1.45 13.35
C THR A 129 7.36 -2.20 12.14
N PHE A 130 8.50 -2.88 12.33
CA PHE A 130 9.11 -3.78 11.36
C PHE A 130 9.11 -5.20 11.98
N ALA A 131 8.05 -5.95 11.71
CA ALA A 131 7.93 -7.34 12.16
C ALA A 131 8.28 -8.30 11.01
N LYS A 132 8.44 -9.59 11.32
CA LYS A 132 8.73 -10.63 10.32
C LYS A 132 7.58 -10.91 9.34
N ASP A 133 6.36 -10.46 9.67
CA ASP A 133 5.13 -10.75 8.94
C ASP A 133 4.28 -9.50 8.66
N TYR A 134 4.75 -8.32 9.07
CA TYR A 134 4.14 -7.04 8.67
C TYR A 134 5.08 -5.85 8.88
N VAL A 135 4.79 -4.78 8.16
CA VAL A 135 5.28 -3.43 8.45
C VAL A 135 4.08 -2.52 8.68
N SER A 136 4.15 -1.61 9.65
CA SER A 136 3.08 -0.65 9.93
C SER A 136 3.62 0.69 10.40
N TYR A 137 2.80 1.72 10.27
CA TYR A 137 3.16 3.10 10.59
C TYR A 137 1.94 3.90 11.02
N ALA A 138 2.14 4.79 12.00
CA ALA A 138 1.19 5.84 12.35
C ALA A 138 1.66 7.14 11.71
N ASP A 139 1.06 7.53 10.60
CA ASP A 139 1.40 8.75 9.89
C ASP A 139 0.84 9.97 10.63
N PRO A 140 1.66 11.02 10.88
CA PRO A 140 1.23 12.24 11.56
C PRO A 140 0.27 13.07 10.72
N THR A 141 0.06 12.73 9.43
CA THR A 141 -0.68 13.54 8.47
C THR A 141 -0.04 14.93 8.28
N ASP A 142 -0.70 15.85 7.62
CA ASP A 142 -0.18 17.22 7.48
C ASP A 142 -0.19 17.99 8.80
N ASN A 143 -1.14 17.68 9.68
CA ASN A 143 -1.23 18.32 10.97
C ASN A 143 -2.14 17.54 11.93
N ILE A 144 -1.55 16.77 12.83
CA ILE A 144 -2.27 16.02 13.87
C ILE A 144 -3.14 16.92 14.73
N GLU A 145 -2.64 18.12 15.07
CA GLU A 145 -3.25 19.01 16.04
C GLU A 145 -4.42 19.80 15.46
N VAL A 146 -4.43 20.03 14.15
CA VAL A 146 -5.40 20.88 13.46
C VAL A 146 -6.58 20.11 12.87
N ASN A 147 -7.02 19.03 13.44
CA ASN A 147 -8.23 18.33 12.99
C ASN A 147 -8.06 17.14 12.02
N ASN A 148 -6.86 16.84 11.53
CA ASN A 148 -6.63 15.69 10.65
C ASN A 148 -6.57 14.38 11.41
N SER A 149 -6.07 14.42 12.64
CA SER A 149 -5.77 13.23 13.43
C SER A 149 -4.71 12.33 12.74
N GLN A 150 -4.66 11.04 13.05
CA GLN A 150 -3.65 10.13 12.51
C GLN A 150 -4.26 9.14 11.53
N VAL A 151 -3.49 8.78 10.50
CA VAL A 151 -3.75 7.65 9.63
C VAL A 151 -2.78 6.52 9.97
N PHE A 152 -3.31 5.32 10.14
CA PHE A 152 -2.53 4.12 10.36
C PHE A 152 -2.47 3.35 9.05
N VAL A 153 -1.27 2.94 8.65
CA VAL A 153 -1.04 2.16 7.43
C VAL A 153 -0.30 0.87 7.76
N GLY A 154 -0.48 -0.14 6.92
CA GLY A 154 0.20 -1.41 7.09
C GLY A 154 0.24 -2.26 5.84
N VAL A 155 1.31 -3.05 5.70
CA VAL A 155 1.46 -4.11 4.71
C VAL A 155 1.81 -5.40 5.45
N LEU A 156 1.04 -6.46 5.16
CA LEU A 156 1.02 -7.71 5.91
C LEU A 156 1.40 -8.87 5.01
N PHE A 157 2.24 -9.76 5.53
CA PHE A 157 2.82 -10.89 4.82
C PHE A 157 2.45 -12.21 5.52
N PRO A 158 1.24 -12.75 5.32
CA PRO A 158 0.75 -13.93 6.06
C PRO A 158 1.60 -15.18 5.84
N ASN A 159 2.30 -15.27 4.71
CA ASN A 159 3.22 -16.36 4.39
C ASN A 159 4.69 -16.03 4.74
N GLY A 160 4.91 -14.94 5.50
CA GLY A 160 6.23 -14.42 5.81
C GLY A 160 6.84 -13.59 4.68
N ILE A 161 7.91 -12.91 5.02
CA ILE A 161 8.72 -12.07 4.12
C ILE A 161 10.19 -12.24 4.50
N ASP A 162 11.11 -12.12 3.55
CA ASP A 162 12.53 -12.40 3.81
C ASP A 162 13.19 -11.32 4.66
N ASN A 163 12.76 -10.06 4.51
CA ASN A 163 13.24 -8.94 5.33
C ASN A 163 12.21 -7.82 5.41
N THR A 164 12.23 -7.08 6.51
CA THR A 164 11.52 -5.79 6.65
C THR A 164 12.53 -4.73 7.05
N TYR A 165 12.51 -3.58 6.38
CA TYR A 165 13.51 -2.56 6.61
C TYR A 165 13.03 -1.17 6.18
N TYR A 166 13.77 -0.15 6.60
CA TYR A 166 13.59 1.22 6.19
C TYR A 166 14.62 1.59 5.12
N GLN A 167 14.15 2.05 3.96
CA GLN A 167 14.98 2.57 2.90
C GLN A 167 14.86 4.09 2.86
N LEU A 168 15.92 4.79 3.27
CA LEU A 168 16.00 6.24 3.17
C LEU A 168 16.07 6.70 1.71
N PHE A 169 15.48 7.84 1.45
CA PHE A 169 15.67 8.57 0.19
C PHE A 169 16.90 9.48 0.30
N ASP A 170 17.62 9.65 -0.80
CA ASP A 170 18.70 10.64 -0.90
C ASP A 170 18.16 12.07 -0.73
N LYS A 171 16.93 12.29 -1.14
CA LYS A 171 16.20 13.55 -1.04
C LYS A 171 14.72 13.28 -0.72
N LYS A 172 14.17 14.04 0.22
CA LYS A 172 12.73 13.98 0.54
C LYS A 172 11.85 14.13 -0.70
N HIS A 173 10.83 13.28 -0.81
CA HIS A 173 9.82 13.33 -1.85
C HIS A 173 8.47 13.70 -1.23
N ASP A 174 8.02 14.94 -1.48
CA ASP A 174 6.76 15.47 -0.95
C ASP A 174 6.61 15.28 0.58
N GLY A 175 7.72 15.54 1.29
CA GLY A 175 7.82 15.33 2.73
C GLY A 175 8.23 13.92 3.16
N ALA A 176 8.07 12.90 2.33
CA ALA A 176 8.49 11.55 2.66
C ALA A 176 10.03 11.43 2.76
N THR A 177 10.50 10.79 3.82
CA THR A 177 11.93 10.59 4.14
C THR A 177 12.46 9.26 3.62
N GLY A 178 11.59 8.31 3.30
CA GLY A 178 11.93 6.99 2.81
C GLY A 178 10.73 6.08 2.71
N HIS A 179 10.99 4.79 2.49
CA HIS A 179 9.99 3.72 2.50
C HIS A 179 10.19 2.73 3.65
N ALA A 180 9.10 2.32 4.30
CA ALA A 180 9.06 1.07 5.05
C ALA A 180 8.73 -0.07 4.09
N LEU A 181 9.60 -1.06 3.98
CA LEU A 181 9.51 -2.12 2.97
C LEU A 181 9.51 -3.51 3.60
N GLY A 182 8.75 -4.42 2.98
CA GLY A 182 8.97 -5.84 3.04
C GLY A 182 9.62 -6.31 1.74
N LEU A 183 10.70 -7.09 1.86
CA LEU A 183 11.50 -7.63 0.76
C LEU A 183 11.27 -9.15 0.63
N LYS A 184 10.86 -9.60 -0.55
CA LYS A 184 10.84 -10.99 -0.98
C LYS A 184 11.95 -11.20 -1.99
N ARG A 185 12.90 -12.10 -1.68
CA ARG A 185 14.03 -12.39 -2.55
C ARG A 185 13.67 -13.38 -3.64
N GLY A 186 14.23 -13.15 -4.80
CA GLY A 186 14.28 -14.10 -5.89
C GLY A 186 12.92 -14.56 -6.41
N LEU A 187 11.94 -13.65 -6.56
CA LEU A 187 10.66 -13.94 -7.20
C LEU A 187 10.90 -14.41 -8.63
N LYS A 188 10.31 -15.55 -9.00
CA LYS A 188 10.50 -16.17 -10.32
C LYS A 188 9.46 -15.68 -11.32
N ASN A 189 9.76 -15.87 -12.61
CA ASN A 189 8.81 -15.60 -13.69
C ASN A 189 7.49 -16.34 -13.46
N ALA A 190 6.37 -15.63 -13.56
CA ALA A 190 4.99 -16.10 -13.33
C ALA A 190 4.71 -16.64 -11.91
N GLU A 191 5.65 -16.54 -10.97
CA GLU A 191 5.40 -16.88 -9.57
C GLU A 191 4.45 -15.85 -8.94
N LYS A 192 3.34 -16.34 -8.38
CA LYS A 192 2.36 -15.49 -7.69
C LYS A 192 2.75 -15.29 -6.24
N TYR A 193 2.83 -14.03 -5.82
CA TYR A 193 3.04 -13.65 -4.43
C TYR A 193 1.83 -12.88 -3.91
N SER A 194 1.34 -13.24 -2.71
CA SER A 194 0.16 -12.59 -2.11
C SER A 194 0.51 -11.97 -0.76
N TYR A 195 0.01 -10.76 -0.57
CA TYR A 195 0.12 -9.99 0.67
C TYR A 195 -1.15 -9.14 0.87
N TYR A 196 -1.24 -8.44 1.99
CA TYR A 196 -2.34 -7.53 2.28
C TYR A 196 -1.80 -6.14 2.55
N PHE A 197 -2.58 -5.12 2.23
CA PHE A 197 -2.27 -3.74 2.55
C PHE A 197 -3.54 -2.99 2.95
N GLY A 198 -3.42 -2.03 3.85
CA GLY A 198 -4.59 -1.30 4.28
C GLY A 198 -4.28 -0.14 5.21
N ALA A 199 -5.34 0.58 5.54
CA ALA A 199 -5.28 1.75 6.37
C ALA A 199 -6.48 1.83 7.33
N ALA A 200 -6.33 2.65 8.36
CA ALA A 200 -7.38 3.06 9.26
C ALA A 200 -7.18 4.53 9.66
N TRP A 201 -8.24 5.17 10.13
CA TRP A 201 -8.20 6.55 10.54
C TRP A 201 -8.63 6.69 12.01
N SER A 202 -7.84 7.40 12.80
CA SER A 202 -8.05 7.49 14.25
C SER A 202 -9.36 8.19 14.64
N LYS A 203 -10.02 8.90 13.74
CA LYS A 203 -11.36 9.44 13.94
C LYS A 203 -12.50 8.46 13.67
N TYR A 204 -12.21 7.29 13.10
CA TYR A 204 -13.24 6.35 12.70
C TYR A 204 -13.26 5.09 13.60
N ASP A 205 -12.69 4.00 13.14
CA ASP A 205 -12.84 2.68 13.78
C ASP A 205 -11.61 2.18 14.54
N VAL A 206 -10.47 2.87 14.42
CA VAL A 206 -9.20 2.53 15.09
C VAL A 206 -8.67 3.79 15.75
N ARG A 207 -8.67 3.84 17.09
CA ARG A 207 -8.41 5.08 17.83
C ARG A 207 -6.94 5.34 18.15
N SER A 208 -6.11 4.31 18.07
CA SER A 208 -4.69 4.40 18.41
C SER A 208 -3.84 3.47 17.58
N TYR A 209 -2.54 3.75 17.53
CA TYR A 209 -1.58 2.88 16.85
C TYR A 209 -1.51 1.48 17.50
N THR A 210 -1.69 1.41 18.83
CA THR A 210 -1.76 0.13 19.53
C THR A 210 -2.97 -0.70 19.07
N GLU A 211 -4.14 -0.09 18.93
CA GLU A 211 -5.33 -0.79 18.38
C GLU A 211 -5.11 -1.24 16.93
N TRP A 212 -4.42 -0.43 16.12
CA TRP A 212 -4.06 -0.82 14.76
C TRP A 212 -3.16 -2.06 14.74
N GLN A 213 -2.14 -2.09 15.60
CA GLN A 213 -1.26 -3.26 15.72
C GLN A 213 -2.01 -4.51 16.21
N ILE A 214 -2.96 -4.37 17.12
CA ILE A 214 -3.84 -5.46 17.56
C ILE A 214 -4.67 -5.97 16.37
N ARG A 215 -5.31 -5.08 15.63
CA ARG A 215 -6.11 -5.43 14.44
C ARG A 215 -5.29 -6.15 13.38
N ILE A 216 -4.04 -5.71 13.12
CA ILE A 216 -3.12 -6.41 12.22
C ILE A 216 -2.88 -7.85 12.69
N LYS A 217 -2.56 -8.03 13.98
CA LYS A 217 -2.24 -9.35 14.54
C LYS A 217 -3.45 -10.29 14.52
N GLU A 218 -4.63 -9.78 14.89
CA GLU A 218 -5.88 -10.53 14.83
C GLU A 218 -6.23 -10.95 13.39
N PHE A 219 -6.05 -10.05 12.43
CA PHE A 219 -6.26 -10.36 11.01
C PHE A 219 -5.30 -11.44 10.51
N LEU A 220 -4.01 -11.33 10.81
CA LEU A 220 -3.01 -12.35 10.46
C LEU A 220 -3.31 -13.71 11.12
N GLU A 221 -3.79 -13.72 12.34
CA GLU A 221 -4.18 -14.97 13.03
C GLU A 221 -5.44 -15.59 12.41
N ALA A 222 -6.44 -14.77 12.07
CA ALA A 222 -7.64 -15.24 11.40
C ALA A 222 -7.36 -15.86 10.02
N LEU A 223 -6.34 -15.39 9.31
CA LEU A 223 -5.90 -15.99 8.04
C LEU A 223 -5.32 -17.40 8.19
N LYS A 224 -4.76 -17.73 9.37
CA LYS A 224 -4.23 -19.09 9.64
C LYS A 224 -5.34 -20.10 9.92
N THR A 225 -6.49 -19.63 10.40
CA THR A 225 -7.63 -20.45 10.78
C THR A 225 -8.90 -20.04 10.01
N PRO A 226 -8.91 -20.21 8.67
CA PRO A 226 -10.06 -19.79 7.87
C PRO A 226 -11.32 -20.58 8.26
N LEU A 227 -12.46 -19.89 8.27
CA LEU A 227 -13.77 -20.51 8.52
C LEU A 227 -14.03 -21.61 7.49
N GLN A 228 -14.39 -22.79 7.98
CA GLN A 228 -14.85 -23.91 7.14
C GLN A 228 -16.37 -23.84 7.01
N VAL A 229 -16.86 -23.58 5.80
CA VAL A 229 -18.29 -23.69 5.49
C VAL A 229 -18.57 -25.14 5.11
N LYS A 230 -19.39 -25.83 5.92
CA LYS A 230 -19.97 -27.13 5.53
C LYS A 230 -21.26 -26.81 4.79
N LEU A 231 -21.31 -27.17 3.53
CA LEU A 231 -22.52 -27.16 2.70
C LEU A 231 -23.37 -28.42 2.99
#